data_871980a75e25aab97cebfc9ac2c12efc
#
_entry.id   871980a75e25aab97cebfc9ac2c12efc
#
_cell.length_a   1.000
_cell.length_b   1.000
_cell.length_c   1.000
_cell.angle_alpha   90.00
_cell.angle_beta   90.00
_cell.angle_gamma   90.00
#
_symmetry.space_group_name_H-M   'P 1'
#
loop_
_entity.id
_entity.type
_entity.pdbx_description
1 polymer ?
#
loop_
_entity_poly.entity_id
_entity_poly.type
_entity_poly.pdbx_seq_one_letter_code
_entity_poly.pdbx_strand_id
1 'polypeptide(L)'
;MVAKTSEDDSSPRGLLANPRTVISAKYRKPELQKWAGYPSIEALPPLIPRKKMFEMIQVQPHYAESMRKKPAHVRSHMVMDILHFFQPHSIHARLDGMISRALYDGYIGRNPFDPRQAKGIEERLEFFKKHPYTRHYDYSAASGFVVCGMSGLGKSTSLTRILGRYPQVILHSKYRDRRFTRAQISFVFLECPKDGSTKGLCVDFFKTIDFIMGEKTEYSSKYGRETRATNQLMQSMATVAATHQIGLIVIDEIQYLNVAKSGGEEEFLNFLVRLVNIIGVPVVLVGTCDAEKLFSSAFREARRGSGQGDLFWEPLKLGDEDWTTFTTSLWEYQYLSKSSPLTKQLSEVLHDISFGVIDIANRIYLAAQVKAIETGQEVITEGMLRSAYRDDFRLVSHIIEILKTGDPALLKTLKDVHMSSALPVQQPTVRSKKKDAQEAAT
;
A
#
# COMPACT_ATOMS: atom_id res chain seq x y z
N MET A 1 -0.81 -41.35 27.22
CA MET A 1 -0.96 -41.54 25.78
C MET A 1 -1.71 -40.34 25.24
N VAL A 2 -1.00 -39.29 24.80
CA VAL A 2 -1.59 -38.06 24.23
C VAL A 2 -1.28 -38.10 22.76
N ALA A 3 -2.32 -38.17 21.96
CA ALA A 3 -2.21 -38.19 20.49
C ALA A 3 -1.67 -36.84 20.00
N LYS A 4 -0.54 -36.89 19.28
CA LYS A 4 -0.05 -35.80 18.45
C LYS A 4 -0.94 -35.74 17.20
N THR A 5 -1.81 -34.76 17.13
CA THR A 5 -2.43 -34.37 15.87
C THR A 5 -1.37 -33.62 15.04
N SER A 6 -0.93 -34.24 13.96
CA SER A 6 -0.19 -33.60 12.88
C SER A 6 -1.14 -32.61 12.21
N GLU A 7 -0.93 -31.31 12.45
CA GLU A 7 -1.54 -30.25 11.65
C GLU A 7 -0.95 -30.30 10.25
N ASP A 8 -1.75 -30.79 9.32
CA ASP A 8 -1.50 -30.72 7.88
C ASP A 8 -1.74 -29.26 7.44
N ASP A 9 -0.66 -28.45 7.47
CA ASP A 9 -0.66 -27.03 7.11
C ASP A 9 -0.66 -26.90 5.57
N SER A 10 -1.78 -27.29 4.95
CA SER A 10 -2.00 -27.19 3.50
C SER A 10 -2.69 -25.90 3.07
N SER A 11 -2.84 -24.91 3.97
CA SER A 11 -3.32 -23.58 3.59
C SER A 11 -2.24 -22.87 2.75
N PRO A 12 -2.59 -22.23 1.62
CA PRO A 12 -1.63 -21.46 0.82
C PRO A 12 -1.04 -20.36 1.70
N ARG A 13 0.28 -20.43 1.93
CA ARG A 13 1.03 -19.38 2.61
C ARG A 13 0.94 -18.11 1.78
N GLY A 14 -0.10 -17.31 1.98
CA GLY A 14 -0.25 -16.08 1.20
C GLY A 14 -1.63 -15.52 1.05
N LEU A 15 -2.65 -16.16 1.57
CA LEU A 15 -3.91 -15.46 1.84
C LEU A 15 -3.60 -14.33 2.82
N LEU A 16 -4.03 -13.11 2.45
CA LEU A 16 -3.93 -11.90 3.27
C LEU A 16 -4.11 -12.29 4.72
N ALA A 17 -3.06 -12.12 5.53
CA ALA A 17 -3.13 -12.40 6.96
C ALA A 17 -4.42 -11.79 7.45
N ASN A 18 -5.26 -12.60 8.10
CA ASN A 18 -6.57 -12.18 8.59
C ASN A 18 -6.44 -10.76 9.14
N PRO A 19 -7.09 -9.73 8.56
CA PRO A 19 -6.90 -8.34 8.96
C PRO A 19 -7.20 -8.09 10.44
N ARG A 20 -7.75 -9.07 11.14
CA ARG A 20 -8.20 -9.00 12.51
C ARG A 20 -7.33 -9.82 13.45
N THR A 21 -6.02 -9.51 13.51
CA THR A 21 -5.14 -10.14 14.49
C THR A 21 -5.28 -9.43 15.84
N VAL A 22 -5.87 -10.11 16.82
CA VAL A 22 -6.03 -9.61 18.20
C VAL A 22 -5.07 -10.37 19.11
N ILE A 23 -4.19 -9.65 19.79
CA ILE A 23 -3.24 -10.24 20.75
C ILE A 23 -3.30 -9.56 22.11
N SER A 24 -2.90 -10.26 23.17
CA SER A 24 -2.60 -9.63 24.45
C SER A 24 -1.24 -8.94 24.41
N ALA A 25 -1.16 -7.77 25.04
CA ALA A 25 0.07 -6.98 25.08
C ALA A 25 1.22 -7.76 25.74
N LYS A 26 2.34 -7.83 25.03
CA LYS A 26 3.63 -8.35 25.53
C LYS A 26 4.65 -7.24 25.40
N TYR A 27 5.02 -6.64 26.54
CA TYR A 27 5.95 -5.52 26.55
C TYR A 27 7.39 -5.99 26.44
N ARG A 28 8.17 -5.27 25.64
CA ARG A 28 9.58 -5.53 25.38
C ARG A 28 10.39 -4.29 25.69
N LYS A 29 11.65 -4.50 26.00
CA LYS A 29 12.61 -3.39 26.05
C LYS A 29 12.72 -2.80 24.62
N PRO A 30 12.42 -1.53 24.42
CA PRO A 30 12.49 -0.92 23.11
C PRO A 30 13.94 -0.73 22.67
N GLU A 31 14.19 -0.75 21.37
CA GLU A 31 15.50 -0.57 20.74
C GLU A 31 16.05 0.85 20.94
N LEU A 32 15.17 1.84 21.04
CA LEU A 32 15.55 3.25 21.24
C LEU A 32 15.10 3.75 22.61
N GLN A 33 16.02 4.45 23.31
CA GLN A 33 15.74 5.00 24.64
C GLN A 33 14.53 5.97 24.63
N LYS A 34 14.32 6.73 23.56
CA LYS A 34 13.16 7.64 23.41
C LYS A 34 11.79 6.95 23.44
N TRP A 35 11.75 5.63 23.24
CA TRP A 35 10.54 4.81 23.25
C TRP A 35 10.27 4.14 24.60
N ALA A 36 11.23 4.21 25.51
CA ALA A 36 11.09 3.61 26.82
C ALA A 36 9.99 4.30 27.66
N GLY A 37 9.14 3.49 28.29
CA GLY A 37 8.03 3.98 29.09
C GLY A 37 6.75 4.25 28.30
N TYR A 38 6.72 3.99 26.99
CA TYR A 38 5.53 4.07 26.15
C TYR A 38 4.91 2.68 25.95
N PRO A 39 3.84 2.30 26.69
CA PRO A 39 3.26 0.97 26.59
C PRO A 39 2.82 0.60 25.18
N SER A 40 2.29 1.59 24.44
CA SER A 40 1.84 1.37 23.07
C SER A 40 2.99 1.07 22.11
N ILE A 41 4.21 1.56 22.37
CA ILE A 41 5.40 1.24 21.59
C ILE A 41 6.01 -0.09 22.05
N GLU A 42 6.15 -0.28 23.36
CA GLU A 42 6.75 -1.49 23.92
C GLU A 42 5.95 -2.77 23.61
N ALA A 43 4.66 -2.63 23.27
CA ALA A 43 3.79 -3.72 22.85
C ALA A 43 3.82 -4.03 21.34
N LEU A 44 4.39 -3.15 20.51
CA LEU A 44 4.54 -3.37 19.07
C LEU A 44 5.59 -4.45 18.76
N PRO A 45 5.57 -5.10 17.58
CA PRO A 45 6.62 -6.00 17.11
C PRO A 45 7.99 -5.32 17.06
N PRO A 46 9.13 -6.05 17.20
CA PRO A 46 10.47 -5.47 17.07
C PRO A 46 10.73 -4.93 15.67
N LEU A 47 11.66 -3.98 15.56
CA LEU A 47 12.23 -3.63 14.27
C LEU A 47 12.93 -4.87 13.69
N ILE A 48 12.78 -5.09 12.41
CA ILE A 48 13.36 -6.23 11.71
C ILE A 48 14.24 -5.79 10.55
N PRO A 49 15.33 -6.53 10.24
CA PRO A 49 16.14 -6.26 9.06
C PRO A 49 15.35 -6.42 7.75
N ARG A 50 15.78 -5.70 6.70
CA ARG A 50 15.18 -5.75 5.35
C ARG A 50 14.98 -7.18 4.85
N LYS A 51 15.98 -8.06 4.97
CA LYS A 51 15.89 -9.46 4.51
C LYS A 51 14.72 -10.19 5.15
N LYS A 52 14.60 -10.12 6.48
CA LYS A 52 13.51 -10.76 7.21
C LYS A 52 12.15 -10.17 6.85
N MET A 53 12.07 -8.86 6.63
CA MET A 53 10.84 -8.22 6.18
C MET A 53 10.42 -8.75 4.81
N PHE A 54 11.35 -8.88 3.85
CA PHE A 54 11.08 -9.47 2.54
C PHE A 54 10.56 -10.90 2.65
N GLU A 55 11.21 -11.75 3.45
CA GLU A 55 10.77 -13.12 3.71
C GLU A 55 9.33 -13.19 4.27
N MET A 56 8.94 -12.21 5.10
CA MET A 56 7.61 -12.18 5.70
C MET A 56 6.51 -11.73 4.76
N ILE A 57 6.79 -10.85 3.80
CA ILE A 57 5.78 -10.31 2.88
C ILE A 57 5.77 -11.00 1.52
N GLN A 58 6.83 -11.76 1.19
CA GLN A 58 6.92 -12.56 -0.03
C GLN A 58 5.83 -13.62 -0.04
N VAL A 59 5.24 -13.84 -1.22
CA VAL A 59 4.32 -14.95 -1.44
C VAL A 59 4.78 -15.75 -2.63
N GLN A 60 5.01 -17.01 -2.37
CA GLN A 60 5.36 -18.00 -3.37
C GLN A 60 4.18 -18.93 -3.53
N PRO A 61 3.60 -19.06 -4.75
CA PRO A 61 2.57 -20.04 -5.03
C PRO A 61 3.07 -21.45 -4.70
N HIS A 62 2.16 -22.34 -4.33
CA HIS A 62 2.53 -23.74 -4.20
C HIS A 62 2.87 -24.31 -5.56
N TYR A 63 4.13 -24.72 -5.74
CA TYR A 63 4.63 -25.22 -7.00
C TYR A 63 5.57 -26.42 -6.78
N ALA A 64 5.38 -27.44 -7.58
CA ALA A 64 6.28 -28.59 -7.67
C ALA A 64 6.42 -29.02 -9.13
N GLU A 65 7.59 -29.43 -9.56
CA GLU A 65 7.83 -29.87 -10.93
C GLU A 65 6.91 -31.02 -11.39
N SER A 66 6.46 -31.88 -10.47
CA SER A 66 5.50 -32.95 -10.73
C SER A 66 4.15 -32.42 -11.25
N MET A 67 3.79 -31.16 -10.97
CA MET A 67 2.56 -30.52 -11.47
C MET A 67 2.56 -30.38 -12.99
N ARG A 68 3.74 -30.27 -13.60
CA ARG A 68 3.91 -30.18 -15.06
C ARG A 68 3.51 -31.46 -15.77
N LYS A 69 3.47 -32.62 -15.08
CA LYS A 69 3.05 -33.90 -15.59
C LYS A 69 1.54 -34.11 -15.58
N LYS A 70 0.76 -33.18 -15.00
CA LYS A 70 -0.69 -33.26 -14.99
C LYS A 70 -1.28 -33.00 -16.37
N PRO A 71 -2.50 -33.50 -16.66
CA PRO A 71 -3.18 -33.22 -17.92
C PRO A 71 -3.31 -31.75 -18.23
N ALA A 72 -3.32 -31.36 -19.51
CA ALA A 72 -3.34 -29.96 -19.95
C ALA A 72 -4.50 -29.15 -19.33
N HIS A 73 -5.72 -29.70 -19.32
CA HIS A 73 -6.89 -29.04 -18.73
C HIS A 73 -6.76 -28.79 -17.21
N VAL A 74 -5.97 -29.59 -16.49
CA VAL A 74 -5.69 -29.36 -15.06
C VAL A 74 -4.62 -28.26 -14.91
N ARG A 75 -3.57 -28.32 -15.73
CA ARG A 75 -2.47 -27.35 -15.68
C ARG A 75 -2.92 -25.92 -16.01
N SER A 76 -3.85 -25.74 -16.97
CA SER A 76 -4.42 -24.44 -17.28
C SER A 76 -5.12 -23.77 -16.09
N HIS A 77 -5.72 -24.55 -15.20
CA HIS A 77 -6.25 -24.03 -13.92
C HIS A 77 -5.14 -23.76 -12.91
N MET A 78 -4.13 -24.59 -12.82
CA MET A 78 -3.01 -24.41 -11.88
C MET A 78 -2.17 -23.16 -12.18
N VAL A 79 -2.09 -22.74 -13.43
CA VAL A 79 -1.42 -21.48 -13.83
C VAL A 79 -1.99 -20.27 -13.08
N MET A 80 -3.26 -20.31 -12.68
CA MET A 80 -3.92 -19.22 -11.94
C MET A 80 -3.27 -18.92 -10.58
N ASP A 81 -2.52 -19.87 -10.01
CA ASP A 81 -1.80 -19.67 -8.75
C ASP A 81 -0.75 -18.55 -8.86
N ILE A 82 -0.28 -18.24 -10.08
CA ILE A 82 0.61 -17.10 -10.35
C ILE A 82 0.01 -15.76 -9.95
N LEU A 83 -1.32 -15.61 -9.92
CA LEU A 83 -1.97 -14.39 -9.44
C LEU A 83 -1.66 -14.10 -7.96
N HIS A 84 -1.29 -15.11 -7.19
CA HIS A 84 -0.91 -14.96 -5.79
C HIS A 84 0.59 -14.67 -5.60
N PHE A 85 1.39 -14.75 -6.67
CA PHE A 85 2.82 -14.47 -6.62
C PHE A 85 3.09 -13.02 -6.21
N PHE A 86 3.94 -12.86 -5.20
CA PHE A 86 4.35 -11.54 -4.74
C PHE A 86 5.83 -11.54 -4.39
N GLN A 87 6.62 -10.86 -5.20
CA GLN A 87 8.06 -10.68 -5.02
C GLN A 87 8.34 -9.29 -4.45
N PRO A 88 8.86 -9.17 -3.23
CA PRO A 88 9.31 -7.89 -2.69
C PRO A 88 10.51 -7.33 -3.47
N HIS A 89 10.56 -6.01 -3.59
CA HIS A 89 11.67 -5.28 -4.20
C HIS A 89 11.98 -3.98 -3.43
N SER A 90 12.94 -3.18 -3.88
CA SER A 90 13.55 -2.09 -3.12
C SER A 90 12.53 -1.10 -2.52
N ILE A 91 11.47 -0.76 -3.26
CA ILE A 91 10.45 0.20 -2.79
C ILE A 91 9.69 -0.29 -1.55
N HIS A 92 9.50 -1.62 -1.42
CA HIS A 92 8.84 -2.19 -0.23
C HIS A 92 9.66 -1.96 1.04
N ALA A 93 10.99 -2.01 0.95
CA ALA A 93 11.85 -1.70 2.09
C ALA A 93 11.75 -0.22 2.48
N ARG A 94 11.65 0.67 1.49
CA ARG A 94 11.44 2.10 1.73
C ARG A 94 10.09 2.36 2.37
N LEU A 95 9.02 1.76 1.84
CA LEU A 95 7.66 1.86 2.37
C LEU A 95 7.58 1.32 3.81
N ASP A 96 8.15 0.15 4.07
CA ASP A 96 8.19 -0.44 5.42
C ASP A 96 8.89 0.48 6.42
N GLY A 97 10.04 1.04 6.04
CA GLY A 97 10.74 2.00 6.88
C GLY A 97 9.92 3.27 7.16
N MET A 98 9.17 3.79 6.18
CA MET A 98 8.29 4.94 6.37
C MET A 98 7.11 4.62 7.28
N ILE A 99 6.44 3.47 7.09
CA ILE A 99 5.35 3.00 7.94
C ILE A 99 5.85 2.79 9.37
N SER A 100 6.98 2.10 9.53
CA SER A 100 7.56 1.81 10.85
C SER A 100 7.84 3.11 11.61
N ARG A 101 8.55 4.07 10.99
CA ARG A 101 8.83 5.37 11.64
C ARG A 101 7.56 6.13 11.98
N ALA A 102 6.60 6.18 11.05
CA ALA A 102 5.31 6.84 11.29
C ALA A 102 4.57 6.21 12.49
N LEU A 103 4.50 4.88 12.52
CA LEU A 103 3.79 4.14 13.57
C LEU A 103 4.44 4.33 14.95
N TYR A 104 5.76 4.16 15.06
CA TYR A 104 6.47 4.25 16.35
C TYR A 104 6.56 5.68 16.85
N ASP A 105 6.98 6.61 16.00
CA ASP A 105 7.12 8.02 16.40
C ASP A 105 5.75 8.69 16.58
N GLY A 106 4.70 8.19 15.91
CA GLY A 106 3.32 8.65 16.11
C GLY A 106 2.80 8.43 17.54
N TYR A 107 3.35 7.49 18.30
CA TYR A 107 3.00 7.31 19.70
C TYR A 107 3.76 8.25 20.65
N ILE A 108 4.85 8.89 20.19
CA ILE A 108 5.57 9.89 20.98
C ILE A 108 4.64 11.10 21.19
N GLY A 109 4.50 11.55 22.44
CA GLY A 109 3.55 12.60 22.79
C GLY A 109 2.13 12.12 23.11
N ARG A 110 1.88 10.79 23.08
CA ARG A 110 0.59 10.18 23.41
C ARG A 110 0.69 9.12 24.53
N ASN A 111 1.64 9.28 25.44
CA ASN A 111 1.82 8.37 26.57
C ASN A 111 0.68 8.50 27.59
N PRO A 112 -0.15 7.46 27.82
CA PRO A 112 -1.26 7.53 28.77
C PRO A 112 -0.80 7.60 30.23
N PHE A 113 0.47 7.30 30.52
CA PHE A 113 1.06 7.37 31.85
C PHE A 113 1.81 8.68 32.11
N ASP A 114 1.96 9.54 31.12
CA ASP A 114 2.42 10.91 31.30
C ASP A 114 1.22 11.84 31.45
N PRO A 115 0.97 12.39 32.65
CA PRO A 115 -0.19 13.25 32.90
C PRO A 115 -0.24 14.49 31.99
N ARG A 116 0.92 15.03 31.60
CA ARG A 116 1.01 16.20 30.72
C ARG A 116 0.54 15.86 29.31
N GLN A 117 0.96 14.71 28.79
CA GLN A 117 0.56 14.25 27.46
C GLN A 117 -0.92 13.85 27.42
N ALA A 118 -1.41 13.15 28.44
CA ALA A 118 -2.82 12.77 28.54
C ALA A 118 -3.72 14.04 28.61
N LYS A 119 -3.41 14.99 29.49
CA LYS A 119 -4.12 16.27 29.61
C LYS A 119 -4.05 17.08 28.31
N GLY A 120 -2.88 17.14 27.67
CA GLY A 120 -2.71 17.83 26.40
C GLY A 120 -3.58 17.27 25.27
N ILE A 121 -3.82 15.96 25.22
CA ILE A 121 -4.75 15.37 24.25
C ILE A 121 -6.19 15.78 24.56
N GLU A 122 -6.61 15.72 25.82
CA GLU A 122 -7.95 16.15 26.24
C GLU A 122 -8.20 17.62 25.92
N GLU A 123 -7.26 18.50 26.24
CA GLU A 123 -7.34 19.92 25.93
C GLU A 123 -7.45 20.21 24.44
N ARG A 124 -6.67 19.50 23.62
CA ARG A 124 -6.73 19.62 22.15
C ARG A 124 -8.06 19.10 21.57
N LEU A 125 -8.60 18.00 22.11
CA LEU A 125 -9.92 17.50 21.70
C LEU A 125 -11.03 18.46 22.08
N GLU A 126 -11.00 19.07 23.28
CA GLU A 126 -11.97 20.09 23.72
C GLU A 126 -11.83 21.36 22.88
N PHE A 127 -10.62 21.82 22.60
CA PHE A 127 -10.38 22.94 21.71
C PHE A 127 -10.97 22.67 20.31
N PHE A 128 -10.77 21.48 19.76
CA PHE A 128 -11.32 21.10 18.46
C PHE A 128 -12.85 21.08 18.44
N LYS A 129 -13.50 20.65 19.53
CA LYS A 129 -14.96 20.71 19.65
C LYS A 129 -15.49 22.13 19.65
N LYS A 130 -14.79 23.05 20.29
CA LYS A 130 -15.19 24.46 20.40
C LYS A 130 -14.83 25.28 19.18
N HIS A 131 -13.71 24.97 18.54
CA HIS A 131 -13.12 25.79 17.48
C HIS A 131 -12.78 24.91 16.24
N PRO A 132 -13.80 24.35 15.53
CA PRO A 132 -13.58 23.38 14.47
C PRO A 132 -12.82 23.95 13.26
N TYR A 133 -12.70 25.24 13.11
CA TYR A 133 -12.01 25.91 11.98
C TYR A 133 -10.71 26.61 12.36
N THR A 134 -10.32 26.61 13.64
CA THR A 134 -9.11 27.30 14.10
C THR A 134 -7.90 26.37 14.09
N ARG A 135 -6.74 26.85 13.62
CA ARG A 135 -5.47 26.10 13.63
C ARG A 135 -4.88 26.11 15.04
N HIS A 136 -4.44 24.97 15.52
CA HIS A 136 -3.67 24.84 16.76
C HIS A 136 -2.20 24.59 16.39
N TYR A 137 -1.28 25.30 17.04
CA TYR A 137 0.15 25.31 16.69
C TYR A 137 1.02 24.35 17.54
N ASP A 138 0.45 23.40 18.25
CA ASP A 138 1.24 22.42 18.98
C ASP A 138 1.87 21.40 18.04
N TYR A 139 3.17 21.22 18.18
CA TYR A 139 3.94 20.26 17.40
C TYR A 139 3.61 18.82 17.83
N SER A 140 2.89 18.10 17.00
CA SER A 140 2.81 16.64 17.10
C SER A 140 4.05 16.01 16.47
N ALA A 141 4.60 14.98 17.12
CA ALA A 141 5.66 14.15 16.54
C ALA A 141 5.14 13.26 15.38
N ALA A 142 3.82 13.18 15.23
CA ALA A 142 3.20 12.38 14.18
C ALA A 142 3.45 12.99 12.81
N SER A 143 3.91 12.16 11.90
CA SER A 143 4.16 12.55 10.52
C SER A 143 3.44 11.61 9.56
N GLY A 144 2.55 12.18 8.72
CA GLY A 144 1.98 11.48 7.59
C GLY A 144 2.91 11.50 6.38
N PHE A 145 2.62 10.68 5.38
CA PHE A 145 3.28 10.71 4.08
C PHE A 145 2.32 10.28 2.96
N VAL A 146 2.74 10.47 1.73
CA VAL A 146 1.97 10.12 0.53
C VAL A 146 2.65 8.98 -0.20
N VAL A 147 1.85 8.04 -0.70
CA VAL A 147 2.26 7.00 -1.67
C VAL A 147 1.51 7.26 -2.97
N CYS A 148 2.24 7.69 -3.98
CA CYS A 148 1.69 8.08 -5.27
C CYS A 148 2.27 7.21 -6.38
N GLY A 149 1.44 6.75 -7.30
CA GLY A 149 1.90 5.97 -8.46
C GLY A 149 0.72 5.43 -9.26
N MET A 150 1.02 4.94 -10.46
CA MET A 150 0.01 4.37 -11.37
C MET A 150 -0.79 3.23 -10.72
N SER A 151 -2.00 3.00 -11.23
CA SER A 151 -2.76 1.80 -10.89
C SER A 151 -2.00 0.53 -11.35
N GLY A 152 -2.19 -0.59 -10.66
CA GLY A 152 -1.53 -1.86 -10.98
C GLY A 152 -0.08 -2.02 -10.50
N LEU A 153 0.54 -1.00 -9.88
CA LEU A 153 1.89 -1.11 -9.32
C LEU A 153 1.95 -1.90 -7.99
N GLY A 154 0.79 -2.29 -7.43
CA GLY A 154 0.73 -3.08 -6.20
C GLY A 154 0.77 -2.27 -4.91
N LYS A 155 0.48 -0.97 -4.92
CA LYS A 155 0.50 -0.09 -3.74
C LYS A 155 -0.33 -0.63 -2.58
N SER A 156 -1.63 -0.86 -2.80
CA SER A 156 -2.59 -1.35 -1.79
C SER A 156 -2.22 -2.73 -1.27
N THR A 157 -1.83 -3.64 -2.17
CA THR A 157 -1.36 -4.99 -1.82
C THR A 157 -0.12 -4.93 -0.92
N SER A 158 0.84 -4.08 -1.28
CA SER A 158 2.09 -3.91 -0.52
C SER A 158 1.84 -3.33 0.86
N LEU A 159 0.97 -2.31 0.96
CA LEU A 159 0.56 -1.73 2.23
C LEU A 159 -0.11 -2.77 3.13
N THR A 160 -1.07 -3.52 2.58
CA THR A 160 -1.77 -4.58 3.32
C THR A 160 -0.80 -5.65 3.84
N ARG A 161 0.18 -6.07 3.02
CA ARG A 161 1.20 -7.05 3.43
C ARG A 161 2.14 -6.52 4.49
N ILE A 162 2.62 -5.29 4.35
CA ILE A 162 3.51 -4.65 5.32
C ILE A 162 2.78 -4.41 6.64
N LEU A 163 1.55 -3.89 6.59
CA LEU A 163 0.72 -3.67 7.78
C LEU A 163 0.33 -4.98 8.47
N GLY A 164 0.09 -6.05 7.70
CA GLY A 164 -0.20 -7.38 8.23
C GLY A 164 0.87 -7.97 9.15
N ARG A 165 2.09 -7.40 9.17
CA ARG A 165 3.14 -7.76 10.14
C ARG A 165 2.85 -7.22 11.55
N TYR A 166 1.99 -6.23 11.67
CA TYR A 166 1.60 -5.65 12.95
C TYR A 166 0.28 -6.26 13.42
N PRO A 167 0.17 -6.64 14.71
CA PRO A 167 -1.13 -7.02 15.26
C PRO A 167 -2.08 -5.84 15.13
N GLN A 168 -3.27 -6.09 14.58
CA GLN A 168 -4.23 -4.98 14.37
C GLN A 168 -4.76 -4.45 15.70
N VAL A 169 -5.06 -5.36 16.65
CA VAL A 169 -5.51 -5.00 18.00
C VAL A 169 -4.59 -5.60 19.05
N ILE A 170 -4.12 -4.76 19.96
CA ILE A 170 -3.35 -5.17 21.12
C ILE A 170 -4.15 -4.85 22.38
N LEU A 171 -4.49 -5.90 23.13
CA LEU A 171 -5.26 -5.78 24.37
C LEU A 171 -4.33 -5.61 25.55
N HIS A 172 -4.36 -4.46 26.17
CA HIS A 172 -3.64 -4.16 27.38
C HIS A 172 -4.50 -4.43 28.61
N SER A 173 -3.93 -5.01 29.66
CA SER A 173 -4.58 -5.23 30.96
C SER A 173 -3.76 -4.62 32.10
N LYS A 174 -2.45 -4.71 32.03
CA LYS A 174 -1.50 -4.22 33.02
C LYS A 174 -0.21 -3.77 32.31
N TYR A 175 0.37 -2.65 32.74
CA TYR A 175 1.69 -2.20 32.30
C TYR A 175 2.58 -1.97 33.51
N ARG A 176 3.67 -2.72 33.61
CA ARG A 176 4.47 -2.80 34.85
C ARG A 176 3.53 -3.14 36.02
N ASP A 177 3.52 -2.39 37.09
CA ASP A 177 2.69 -2.63 38.26
C ASP A 177 1.36 -1.85 38.25
N ARG A 178 1.03 -1.16 37.16
CA ARG A 178 -0.18 -0.34 37.06
C ARG A 178 -1.24 -1.00 36.19
N ARG A 179 -2.51 -0.93 36.60
CA ARG A 179 -3.62 -1.35 35.77
C ARG A 179 -3.68 -0.46 34.53
N PHE A 180 -3.77 -1.09 33.37
CA PHE A 180 -3.86 -0.41 32.07
C PHE A 180 -4.78 -1.19 31.13
N THR A 181 -6.08 -0.97 31.27
CA THR A 181 -7.10 -1.67 30.46
C THR A 181 -7.42 -0.84 29.22
N ARG A 182 -6.90 -1.27 28.06
CA ARG A 182 -7.11 -0.57 26.79
C ARG A 182 -6.98 -1.53 25.61
N ALA A 183 -7.76 -1.28 24.56
CA ALA A 183 -7.55 -1.88 23.25
C ALA A 183 -6.85 -0.86 22.37
N GLN A 184 -5.59 -1.11 22.02
CA GLN A 184 -4.80 -0.34 21.08
C GLN A 184 -5.06 -0.89 19.67
N ILE A 185 -5.35 -0.01 18.71
CA ILE A 185 -5.46 -0.36 17.29
C ILE A 185 -4.18 0.13 16.60
N SER A 186 -3.35 -0.80 16.10
CA SER A 186 -2.08 -0.44 15.49
C SER A 186 -2.26 0.33 14.19
N PHE A 187 -3.24 -0.05 13.38
CA PHE A 187 -3.56 0.64 12.13
C PHE A 187 -5.03 0.49 11.76
N VAL A 188 -5.51 1.47 11.02
CA VAL A 188 -6.82 1.45 10.35
C VAL A 188 -6.58 1.66 8.86
N PHE A 189 -7.13 0.79 8.02
CA PHE A 189 -7.07 0.90 6.57
C PHE A 189 -8.46 1.26 6.06
N LEU A 190 -8.57 2.39 5.36
CA LEU A 190 -9.80 2.90 4.77
C LEU A 190 -9.62 3.02 3.26
N GLU A 191 -10.67 2.77 2.53
CA GLU A 191 -10.77 3.12 1.11
C GLU A 191 -11.60 4.39 0.97
N CYS A 192 -11.15 5.32 0.14
CA CYS A 192 -11.90 6.53 -0.11
C CYS A 192 -13.22 6.21 -0.82
N PRO A 193 -14.37 6.70 -0.33
CA PRO A 193 -15.64 6.49 -0.99
C PRO A 193 -15.63 7.00 -2.44
N LYS A 194 -16.19 6.24 -3.38
CA LYS A 194 -16.20 6.57 -4.81
C LYS A 194 -16.92 7.87 -5.14
N ASP A 195 -17.84 8.29 -4.28
CA ASP A 195 -18.54 9.58 -4.38
C ASP A 195 -17.71 10.74 -3.81
N GLY A 196 -16.53 10.47 -3.27
CA GLY A 196 -15.64 11.48 -2.70
C GLY A 196 -16.14 12.14 -1.43
N SER A 197 -17.09 11.51 -0.73
CA SER A 197 -17.72 12.09 0.45
C SER A 197 -16.83 12.00 1.69
N THR A 198 -16.37 13.12 2.22
CA THR A 198 -15.70 13.20 3.53
C THR A 198 -16.56 12.62 4.65
N LYS A 199 -17.87 12.84 4.56
CA LYS A 199 -18.86 12.27 5.48
C LYS A 199 -18.90 10.75 5.37
N GLY A 200 -18.92 10.21 4.14
CA GLY A 200 -18.85 8.78 3.88
C GLY A 200 -17.59 8.16 4.48
N LEU A 201 -16.44 8.78 4.32
CA LEU A 201 -15.17 8.33 4.91
C LEU A 201 -15.23 8.26 6.44
N CYS A 202 -15.83 9.26 7.10
CA CYS A 202 -16.02 9.23 8.55
C CYS A 202 -16.94 8.08 8.99
N VAL A 203 -18.02 7.83 8.26
CA VAL A 203 -18.95 6.72 8.54
C VAL A 203 -18.24 5.37 8.37
N ASP A 204 -17.47 5.22 7.29
CA ASP A 204 -16.72 3.99 7.03
C ASP A 204 -15.61 3.76 8.06
N PHE A 205 -15.01 4.83 8.59
CA PHE A 205 -14.11 4.71 9.74
C PHE A 205 -14.81 4.06 10.94
N PHE A 206 -16.02 4.49 11.33
CA PHE A 206 -16.72 3.90 12.48
C PHE A 206 -17.09 2.44 12.23
N LYS A 207 -17.57 2.10 11.03
CA LYS A 207 -17.85 0.70 10.64
C LYS A 207 -16.58 -0.15 10.71
N THR A 208 -15.46 0.39 10.22
CA THR A 208 -14.16 -0.30 10.24
C THR A 208 -13.70 -0.53 11.67
N ILE A 209 -13.84 0.44 12.58
CA ILE A 209 -13.50 0.24 13.99
C ILE A 209 -14.37 -0.83 14.64
N ASP A 210 -15.69 -0.80 14.41
CA ASP A 210 -16.59 -1.82 14.94
C ASP A 210 -16.21 -3.23 14.44
N PHE A 211 -15.90 -3.35 13.15
CA PHE A 211 -15.39 -4.59 12.56
C PHE A 211 -14.07 -5.04 13.20
N ILE A 212 -13.09 -4.14 13.34
CA ILE A 212 -11.77 -4.41 13.96
C ILE A 212 -11.97 -4.86 15.41
N MET A 213 -12.87 -4.23 16.15
CA MET A 213 -13.15 -4.56 17.54
C MET A 213 -14.05 -5.80 17.71
N GLY A 214 -14.55 -6.37 16.63
CA GLY A 214 -15.37 -7.58 16.65
C GLY A 214 -16.77 -7.36 17.19
N GLU A 215 -17.37 -6.27 16.76
CA GLU A 215 -18.74 -5.91 17.16
C GLU A 215 -18.90 -5.70 18.70
N LYS A 216 -17.77 -5.51 19.39
CA LYS A 216 -17.74 -5.13 20.81
C LYS A 216 -17.98 -3.64 21.01
N THR A 217 -18.04 -2.89 19.93
CA THR A 217 -18.32 -1.45 19.90
C THR A 217 -19.47 -1.17 18.94
N GLU A 218 -20.15 -0.07 19.15
CA GLU A 218 -21.30 0.37 18.36
C GLU A 218 -21.08 1.81 17.85
N TYR A 219 -19.86 2.10 17.41
CA TYR A 219 -19.52 3.46 16.98
C TYR A 219 -20.26 3.87 15.72
N SER A 220 -20.51 2.94 14.80
CA SER A 220 -21.28 3.20 13.59
C SER A 220 -22.74 3.59 13.90
N SER A 221 -23.40 2.89 14.82
CA SER A 221 -24.76 3.24 15.24
C SER A 221 -24.80 4.52 16.09
N LYS A 222 -23.79 4.74 16.94
CA LYS A 222 -23.70 5.89 17.84
C LYS A 222 -23.32 7.18 17.12
N TYR A 223 -22.36 7.13 16.22
CA TYR A 223 -21.77 8.30 15.58
C TYR A 223 -22.01 8.37 14.07
N GLY A 224 -22.12 7.25 13.37
CA GLY A 224 -22.16 7.13 11.91
C GLY A 224 -23.52 7.50 11.28
N ARG A 225 -24.42 8.19 11.98
CA ARG A 225 -25.71 8.60 11.41
C ARG A 225 -25.51 9.66 10.34
N GLU A 226 -26.02 9.43 9.14
CA GLU A 226 -25.90 10.34 8.00
C GLU A 226 -26.55 11.73 8.23
N THR A 227 -27.44 11.84 9.19
CA THR A 227 -28.07 13.11 9.60
C THR A 227 -27.11 14.04 10.33
N ARG A 228 -25.96 13.57 10.82
CA ARG A 228 -24.98 14.39 11.53
C ARG A 228 -24.20 15.29 10.56
N ALA A 229 -23.84 16.46 11.04
CA ALA A 229 -22.94 17.35 10.33
C ALA A 229 -21.52 16.73 10.23
N THR A 230 -20.83 16.92 9.12
CA THR A 230 -19.47 16.40 8.87
C THR A 230 -18.51 16.75 10.00
N ASN A 231 -18.55 17.97 10.52
CA ASN A 231 -17.72 18.39 11.64
C ASN A 231 -17.93 17.57 12.93
N GLN A 232 -19.17 17.15 13.21
CA GLN A 232 -19.47 16.31 14.38
C GLN A 232 -18.94 14.90 14.19
N LEU A 233 -19.00 14.38 12.96
CA LEU A 233 -18.42 13.08 12.62
C LEU A 233 -16.90 13.10 12.78
N MET A 234 -16.24 14.16 12.28
CA MET A 234 -14.78 14.34 12.42
C MET A 234 -14.35 14.42 13.90
N GLN A 235 -15.10 15.14 14.74
CA GLN A 235 -14.82 15.22 16.19
C GLN A 235 -14.97 13.85 16.86
N SER A 236 -16.02 13.10 16.49
CA SER A 236 -16.24 11.75 17.01
C SER A 236 -15.15 10.80 16.56
N MET A 237 -14.70 10.89 15.30
CA MET A 237 -13.58 10.13 14.76
C MET A 237 -12.29 10.40 15.53
N ALA A 238 -12.00 11.69 15.82
CA ALA A 238 -10.87 12.11 16.64
C ALA A 238 -10.91 11.51 18.05
N THR A 239 -12.09 11.53 18.69
CA THR A 239 -12.29 10.95 20.02
C THR A 239 -12.08 9.44 20.03
N VAL A 240 -12.62 8.71 19.04
CA VAL A 240 -12.45 7.26 18.89
C VAL A 240 -10.98 6.91 18.64
N ALA A 241 -10.29 7.69 17.80
CA ALA A 241 -8.87 7.49 17.51
C ALA A 241 -7.99 7.66 18.77
N ALA A 242 -8.28 8.64 19.61
CA ALA A 242 -7.59 8.84 20.88
C ALA A 242 -7.93 7.71 21.89
N THR A 243 -9.20 7.30 21.96
CA THR A 243 -9.66 6.23 22.88
C THR A 243 -8.94 4.92 22.61
N HIS A 244 -8.81 4.52 21.35
CA HIS A 244 -8.14 3.29 20.93
C HIS A 244 -6.66 3.45 20.64
N GLN A 245 -6.09 4.62 20.93
CA GLN A 245 -4.67 4.89 20.62
C GLN A 245 -4.29 4.41 19.22
N ILE A 246 -5.07 4.79 18.20
CA ILE A 246 -4.79 4.37 16.82
C ILE A 246 -3.39 4.79 16.44
N GLY A 247 -2.58 3.82 15.95
CA GLY A 247 -1.18 4.04 15.62
C GLY A 247 -1.00 4.73 14.28
N LEU A 248 -1.77 4.32 13.26
CA LEU A 248 -1.69 4.79 11.88
C LEU A 248 -3.05 4.71 11.21
N ILE A 249 -3.38 5.69 10.38
CA ILE A 249 -4.54 5.64 9.47
C ILE A 249 -4.01 5.66 8.05
N VAL A 250 -4.42 4.68 7.24
CA VAL A 250 -4.17 4.62 5.79
C VAL A 250 -5.49 4.94 5.09
N ILE A 251 -5.45 5.85 4.12
CA ILE A 251 -6.57 6.18 3.26
C ILE A 251 -6.14 5.92 1.83
N ASP A 252 -6.68 4.86 1.23
CA ASP A 252 -6.40 4.45 -0.13
C ASP A 252 -7.38 5.07 -1.13
N GLU A 253 -7.02 5.05 -2.40
CA GLU A 253 -7.82 5.57 -3.53
C GLU A 253 -8.22 7.04 -3.36
N ILE A 254 -7.31 7.85 -2.83
CA ILE A 254 -7.56 9.25 -2.46
C ILE A 254 -8.02 10.12 -3.64
N GLN A 255 -7.76 9.71 -4.90
CA GLN A 255 -8.22 10.41 -6.09
C GLN A 255 -9.76 10.46 -6.21
N TYR A 256 -10.49 9.59 -5.53
CA TYR A 256 -11.95 9.64 -5.49
C TYR A 256 -12.50 10.79 -4.64
N LEU A 257 -11.68 11.45 -3.84
CA LEU A 257 -12.08 12.67 -3.16
C LEU A 257 -12.36 13.78 -4.18
N ASN A 258 -13.55 13.76 -4.73
CA ASN A 258 -13.99 14.80 -5.63
C ASN A 258 -14.24 16.09 -4.85
N VAL A 259 -13.29 16.98 -4.93
CA VAL A 259 -13.26 18.29 -4.29
C VAL A 259 -14.58 19.05 -4.46
N ALA A 260 -15.21 18.94 -5.60
CA ALA A 260 -16.47 19.66 -5.90
C ALA A 260 -17.69 19.14 -5.12
N LYS A 261 -17.68 17.85 -4.68
CA LYS A 261 -18.80 17.23 -3.97
C LYS A 261 -18.67 17.26 -2.46
N SER A 262 -17.44 17.41 -1.92
CA SER A 262 -17.17 17.28 -0.48
C SER A 262 -17.20 18.58 0.31
N GLY A 263 -17.59 19.69 -0.30
CA GLY A 263 -17.58 21.02 0.38
C GLY A 263 -16.27 21.75 0.30
N GLY A 264 -15.29 21.20 -0.43
CA GLY A 264 -14.01 21.81 -0.75
C GLY A 264 -12.81 20.99 -0.29
N GLU A 265 -11.81 20.99 -1.14
CA GLU A 265 -10.46 20.46 -0.92
C GLU A 265 -9.95 20.88 0.45
N GLU A 266 -10.20 22.13 0.82
CA GLU A 266 -9.69 22.74 2.03
C GLU A 266 -10.28 22.11 3.32
N GLU A 267 -11.58 21.75 3.33
CA GLU A 267 -12.22 21.15 4.51
C GLU A 267 -11.67 19.75 4.80
N PHE A 268 -11.55 18.91 3.79
CA PHE A 268 -10.98 17.56 3.94
C PHE A 268 -9.51 17.60 4.38
N LEU A 269 -8.74 18.46 3.75
CA LEU A 269 -7.32 18.61 4.01
C LEU A 269 -7.06 19.20 5.41
N ASN A 270 -7.84 20.18 5.81
CA ASN A 270 -7.85 20.70 7.17
C ASN A 270 -8.21 19.62 8.20
N PHE A 271 -9.11 18.69 7.84
CA PHE A 271 -9.44 17.56 8.69
C PHE A 271 -8.24 16.62 8.89
N LEU A 272 -7.55 16.24 7.81
CA LEU A 272 -6.36 15.36 7.91
C LEU A 272 -5.23 16.01 8.72
N VAL A 273 -4.97 17.29 8.46
CA VAL A 273 -4.00 18.08 9.22
C VAL A 273 -4.36 18.08 10.73
N ARG A 274 -5.63 18.12 11.05
CA ARG A 274 -6.11 18.06 12.44
C ARG A 274 -5.95 16.68 13.07
N LEU A 275 -6.24 15.60 12.35
CA LEU A 275 -5.96 14.25 12.83
C LEU A 275 -4.49 14.09 13.23
N VAL A 276 -3.59 14.56 12.38
CA VAL A 276 -2.15 14.51 12.63
C VAL A 276 -1.74 15.43 13.77
N ASN A 277 -2.17 16.70 13.75
CA ASN A 277 -1.67 17.71 14.69
C ASN A 277 -2.36 17.68 16.06
N ILE A 278 -3.67 17.41 16.10
CA ILE A 278 -4.45 17.45 17.36
C ILE A 278 -4.30 16.13 18.12
N ILE A 279 -4.44 15.00 17.42
CA ILE A 279 -4.45 13.69 18.07
C ILE A 279 -3.08 13.05 18.04
N GLY A 280 -2.23 13.46 17.11
CA GLY A 280 -0.94 12.84 16.88
C GLY A 280 -1.02 11.49 16.19
N VAL A 281 -2.05 11.25 15.35
CA VAL A 281 -2.19 10.03 14.57
C VAL A 281 -1.60 10.28 13.18
N PRO A 282 -0.55 9.56 12.77
CA PRO A 282 -0.04 9.65 11.42
C PRO A 282 -1.07 9.18 10.39
N VAL A 283 -1.13 9.88 9.24
CA VAL A 283 -2.01 9.52 8.13
C VAL A 283 -1.17 9.24 6.89
N VAL A 284 -1.39 8.09 6.27
CA VAL A 284 -0.80 7.71 4.98
C VAL A 284 -1.88 7.84 3.92
N LEU A 285 -1.62 8.68 2.93
CA LEU A 285 -2.50 8.84 1.79
C LEU A 285 -1.94 8.07 0.60
N VAL A 286 -2.81 7.31 -0.06
CA VAL A 286 -2.43 6.44 -1.17
C VAL A 286 -3.33 6.74 -2.36
N GLY A 287 -2.73 6.86 -3.54
CA GLY A 287 -3.52 7.11 -4.73
C GLY A 287 -2.71 7.21 -6.01
N THR A 288 -3.40 7.60 -7.08
CA THR A 288 -2.78 7.93 -8.35
C THR A 288 -2.22 9.35 -8.34
N CYS A 289 -1.39 9.69 -9.33
CA CYS A 289 -0.80 11.02 -9.42
C CYS A 289 -1.82 12.13 -9.72
N ASP A 290 -3.05 11.79 -10.08
CA ASP A 290 -4.16 12.75 -10.19
C ASP A 290 -4.46 13.47 -8.89
N ALA A 291 -4.17 12.81 -7.78
CA ALA A 291 -4.27 13.40 -6.47
C ALA A 291 -3.12 14.40 -6.15
N GLU A 292 -2.16 14.65 -7.06
CA GLU A 292 -1.03 15.56 -6.83
C GLU A 292 -1.48 16.99 -6.50
N LYS A 293 -2.57 17.45 -7.12
CA LYS A 293 -3.16 18.76 -6.79
C LYS A 293 -3.73 18.78 -5.37
N LEU A 294 -4.37 17.68 -4.95
CA LEU A 294 -4.81 17.48 -3.57
C LEU A 294 -3.62 17.47 -2.60
N PHE A 295 -2.52 16.86 -3.01
CA PHE A 295 -1.33 16.74 -2.19
C PHE A 295 -0.52 18.05 -2.11
N SER A 296 -0.51 18.85 -3.18
CA SER A 296 0.36 20.04 -3.25
C SER A 296 -0.08 21.19 -2.36
N SER A 297 -1.38 21.36 -2.11
CA SER A 297 -1.92 22.43 -1.27
C SER A 297 -1.94 22.09 0.21
N ALA A 298 -2.38 20.88 0.55
CA ALA A 298 -2.63 20.46 1.92
C ALA A 298 -1.43 19.89 2.64
N PHE A 299 -0.68 19.06 1.93
CA PHE A 299 0.49 18.41 2.51
C PHE A 299 1.68 19.36 2.68
N ARG A 300 1.73 20.50 1.98
CA ARG A 300 2.73 21.52 2.27
C ARG A 300 2.71 21.97 3.73
N GLU A 301 1.54 21.99 4.35
CA GLU A 301 1.39 22.38 5.76
C GLU A 301 1.61 21.18 6.71
N ALA A 302 1.10 20.00 6.36
CA ALA A 302 1.40 18.76 7.09
C ALA A 302 2.86 18.32 6.97
N ARG A 303 3.52 18.61 5.84
CA ARG A 303 4.97 18.37 5.61
C ARG A 303 5.88 19.09 6.58
N ARG A 304 5.48 20.21 7.16
CA ARG A 304 6.33 20.95 8.12
C ARG A 304 6.66 20.14 9.37
N GLY A 305 5.91 19.03 9.63
CA GLY A 305 6.18 18.06 10.70
C GLY A 305 6.78 16.74 10.25
N SER A 306 6.75 16.41 8.94
CA SER A 306 6.96 15.03 8.47
C SER A 306 8.32 14.78 7.81
N GLY A 307 9.42 15.11 8.21
CA GLY A 307 10.74 14.87 7.59
C GLY A 307 10.98 13.58 6.74
N GLN A 308 9.93 12.80 6.40
CA GLN A 308 10.03 11.54 5.67
C GLN A 308 9.87 11.67 4.14
N GLY A 309 9.30 12.78 3.65
CA GLY A 309 9.01 12.99 2.21
C GLY A 309 7.87 12.10 1.69
N ASP A 310 7.71 12.06 0.36
CA ASP A 310 6.71 11.28 -0.35
C ASP A 310 7.35 10.06 -1.00
N LEU A 311 6.53 9.02 -1.24
CA LEU A 311 6.95 7.81 -1.95
C LEU A 311 6.28 7.79 -3.32
N PHE A 312 7.07 8.09 -4.36
CA PHE A 312 6.64 7.90 -5.74
C PHE A 312 6.92 6.46 -6.15
N TRP A 313 5.85 5.77 -6.57
CA TRP A 313 5.90 4.39 -7.00
C TRP A 313 5.94 4.34 -8.52
N GLU A 314 7.09 4.00 -9.05
CA GLU A 314 7.33 3.89 -10.49
C GLU A 314 7.30 2.42 -10.95
N PRO A 315 7.00 2.16 -12.24
CA PRO A 315 7.20 0.86 -12.84
C PRO A 315 8.67 0.41 -12.70
N LEU A 316 8.91 -0.88 -12.68
CA LEU A 316 10.26 -1.43 -12.66
C LEU A 316 10.98 -1.11 -13.96
N LYS A 317 12.25 -0.73 -13.89
CA LYS A 317 13.05 -0.36 -15.07
C LYS A 317 13.76 -1.59 -15.63
N LEU A 318 13.80 -1.70 -16.94
CA LEU A 318 14.56 -2.74 -17.61
C LEU A 318 16.04 -2.67 -17.23
N GLY A 319 16.62 -3.80 -16.85
CA GLY A 319 18.02 -3.90 -16.44
C GLY A 319 18.31 -3.61 -14.98
N ASP A 320 17.35 -3.11 -14.21
CA ASP A 320 17.49 -2.95 -12.76
C ASP A 320 17.47 -4.30 -12.05
N GLU A 321 18.10 -4.37 -10.88
CA GLU A 321 18.11 -5.56 -10.02
C GLU A 321 16.68 -5.99 -9.63
N ASP A 322 15.79 -5.05 -9.35
CA ASP A 322 14.40 -5.32 -8.98
C ASP A 322 13.64 -6.03 -10.10
N TRP A 323 13.79 -5.59 -11.37
CA TRP A 323 13.18 -6.26 -12.53
C TRP A 323 13.77 -7.64 -12.76
N THR A 324 15.09 -7.77 -12.67
CA THR A 324 15.79 -9.04 -12.85
C THR A 324 15.36 -10.06 -11.79
N THR A 325 15.32 -9.63 -10.52
CA THR A 325 14.88 -10.48 -9.40
C THR A 325 13.41 -10.90 -9.57
N PHE A 326 12.54 -9.97 -9.93
CA PHE A 326 11.13 -10.23 -10.17
C PHE A 326 10.91 -11.25 -11.29
N THR A 327 11.51 -11.02 -12.46
CA THR A 327 11.33 -11.91 -13.61
C THR A 327 11.95 -13.27 -13.40
N THR A 328 13.14 -13.36 -12.79
CA THR A 328 13.78 -14.63 -12.44
C THR A 328 12.90 -15.46 -11.51
N SER A 329 12.41 -14.84 -10.44
CA SER A 329 11.54 -15.53 -9.47
C SER A 329 10.19 -15.92 -10.10
N LEU A 330 9.60 -15.07 -10.93
CA LEU A 330 8.35 -15.37 -11.63
C LEU A 330 8.51 -16.57 -12.56
N TRP A 331 9.66 -16.64 -13.25
CA TRP A 331 9.94 -17.68 -14.25
C TRP A 331 10.09 -19.08 -13.67
N GLU A 332 10.29 -19.22 -12.37
CA GLU A 332 10.30 -20.50 -11.66
C GLU A 332 8.93 -21.20 -11.70
N TYR A 333 7.85 -20.44 -11.84
CA TYR A 333 6.46 -20.96 -11.85
C TYR A 333 5.99 -21.28 -13.26
N GLN A 334 6.46 -22.42 -13.82
CA GLN A 334 6.06 -22.89 -15.15
C GLN A 334 5.27 -24.19 -15.05
N TYR A 335 4.03 -24.14 -15.48
CA TYR A 335 3.14 -25.30 -15.53
C TYR A 335 3.13 -25.98 -16.91
N LEU A 336 4.00 -25.60 -17.81
CA LEU A 336 4.20 -26.22 -19.12
C LEU A 336 4.87 -27.60 -19.00
N SER A 337 4.59 -28.54 -19.91
CA SER A 337 5.20 -29.86 -19.89
C SER A 337 6.72 -29.79 -20.09
N LYS A 338 7.20 -28.80 -20.84
CA LYS A 338 8.63 -28.51 -21.05
C LYS A 338 9.03 -27.20 -20.38
N SER A 339 10.19 -27.17 -19.73
CA SER A 339 10.73 -25.94 -19.15
C SER A 339 11.28 -25.04 -20.25
N SER A 340 10.91 -23.77 -20.20
CA SER A 340 11.45 -22.70 -21.03
C SER A 340 12.38 -21.83 -20.19
N PRO A 341 13.70 -21.77 -20.44
CA PRO A 341 14.58 -20.91 -19.67
C PRO A 341 14.24 -19.44 -19.92
N LEU A 342 14.39 -18.61 -18.89
CA LEU A 342 14.31 -17.17 -19.06
C LEU A 342 15.53 -16.69 -19.86
N THR A 343 15.29 -16.15 -21.05
CA THR A 343 16.31 -15.50 -21.85
C THR A 343 16.24 -13.98 -21.66
N LYS A 344 17.35 -13.31 -21.95
CA LYS A 344 17.40 -11.83 -21.93
C LYS A 344 16.31 -11.24 -22.84
N GLN A 345 16.14 -11.82 -24.04
CA GLN A 345 15.11 -11.39 -25.00
C GLN A 345 13.69 -11.55 -24.46
N LEU A 346 13.37 -12.66 -23.79
CA LEU A 346 12.04 -12.87 -23.18
C LEU A 346 11.79 -11.87 -22.05
N SER A 347 12.79 -11.57 -21.24
CA SER A 347 12.69 -10.54 -20.18
C SER A 347 12.47 -9.14 -20.77
N GLU A 348 13.19 -8.79 -21.85
CA GLU A 348 13.03 -7.51 -22.55
C GLU A 348 11.65 -7.39 -23.19
N VAL A 349 11.16 -8.44 -23.82
CA VAL A 349 9.80 -8.46 -24.40
C VAL A 349 8.73 -8.32 -23.33
N LEU A 350 8.85 -9.07 -22.22
CA LEU A 350 7.89 -8.97 -21.13
C LEU A 350 7.88 -7.55 -20.53
N HIS A 351 9.05 -6.92 -20.39
CA HIS A 351 9.16 -5.54 -19.92
C HIS A 351 8.50 -4.57 -20.90
N ASP A 352 8.79 -4.69 -22.19
CA ASP A 352 8.24 -3.84 -23.25
C ASP A 352 6.70 -3.86 -23.26
N ILE A 353 6.09 -5.05 -23.22
CA ILE A 353 4.62 -5.18 -23.27
C ILE A 353 3.91 -4.93 -21.93
N SER A 354 4.61 -4.94 -20.81
CA SER A 354 4.09 -4.60 -19.48
C SER A 354 4.44 -3.19 -19.03
N PHE A 355 5.36 -2.54 -19.69
CA PHE A 355 5.95 -1.26 -19.26
C PHE A 355 6.55 -1.34 -17.83
N GLY A 356 7.01 -2.52 -17.42
CA GLY A 356 7.52 -2.77 -16.06
C GLY A 356 6.47 -2.74 -14.95
N VAL A 357 5.18 -2.74 -15.29
CA VAL A 357 4.06 -2.83 -14.33
C VAL A 357 3.90 -4.29 -13.92
N ILE A 358 4.17 -4.59 -12.65
CA ILE A 358 4.26 -5.96 -12.11
C ILE A 358 2.97 -6.77 -12.32
N ASP A 359 1.81 -6.18 -12.02
CA ASP A 359 0.52 -6.88 -12.20
C ASP A 359 0.27 -7.25 -13.66
N ILE A 360 0.60 -6.34 -14.58
CA ILE A 360 0.46 -6.58 -16.02
C ILE A 360 1.44 -7.68 -16.47
N ALA A 361 2.70 -7.62 -16.03
CA ALA A 361 3.71 -8.64 -16.35
C ALA A 361 3.29 -10.04 -15.87
N ASN A 362 2.80 -10.16 -14.63
CA ASN A 362 2.27 -11.39 -14.06
C ASN A 362 1.14 -11.97 -14.90
N ARG A 363 0.16 -11.13 -15.25
CA ARG A 363 -1.03 -11.53 -16.01
C ARG A 363 -0.69 -11.94 -17.44
N ILE A 364 0.21 -11.20 -18.11
CA ILE A 364 0.68 -11.58 -19.46
C ILE A 364 1.40 -12.92 -19.42
N TYR A 365 2.29 -13.12 -18.44
CA TYR A 365 3.02 -14.39 -18.28
C TYR A 365 2.07 -15.56 -18.00
N LEU A 366 1.07 -15.35 -17.15
CA LEU A 366 0.00 -16.30 -16.89
C LEU A 366 -0.77 -16.66 -18.18
N ALA A 367 -1.28 -15.65 -18.89
CA ALA A 367 -2.05 -15.85 -20.12
C ALA A 367 -1.22 -16.56 -21.22
N ALA A 368 0.07 -16.21 -21.35
CA ALA A 368 0.97 -16.88 -22.26
C ALA A 368 1.14 -18.38 -21.94
N GLN A 369 1.21 -18.76 -20.66
CA GLN A 369 1.25 -20.17 -20.26
C GLN A 369 -0.07 -20.89 -20.56
N VAL A 370 -1.22 -20.30 -20.23
CA VAL A 370 -2.54 -20.88 -20.56
C VAL A 370 -2.62 -21.15 -22.07
N LYS A 371 -2.28 -20.15 -22.88
CA LYS A 371 -2.30 -20.25 -24.34
C LYS A 371 -1.32 -21.32 -24.87
N ALA A 372 -0.12 -21.41 -24.29
CA ALA A 372 0.86 -22.44 -24.65
C ALA A 372 0.38 -23.86 -24.33
N ILE A 373 -0.35 -24.05 -23.24
CA ILE A 373 -0.96 -25.32 -22.85
C ILE A 373 -2.12 -25.66 -23.79
N GLU A 374 -3.03 -24.71 -24.06
CA GLU A 374 -4.22 -24.95 -24.91
C GLU A 374 -3.88 -25.21 -26.37
N THR A 375 -2.84 -24.55 -26.89
CA THR A 375 -2.36 -24.80 -28.28
C THR A 375 -1.46 -26.01 -28.39
N GLY A 376 -1.07 -26.63 -27.28
CA GLY A 376 -0.15 -27.77 -27.25
C GLY A 376 1.30 -27.42 -27.60
N GLN A 377 1.68 -26.16 -27.72
CA GLN A 377 3.06 -25.72 -28.00
C GLN A 377 3.98 -25.99 -26.81
N GLU A 378 3.43 -25.83 -25.59
CA GLU A 378 4.11 -26.18 -24.34
C GLU A 378 5.47 -25.46 -24.13
N VAL A 379 5.62 -24.26 -24.70
CA VAL A 379 6.85 -23.44 -24.65
C VAL A 379 6.48 -21.97 -24.61
N ILE A 380 7.16 -21.19 -23.76
CA ILE A 380 7.06 -19.72 -23.77
C ILE A 380 8.03 -19.17 -24.82
N THR A 381 7.47 -18.47 -25.78
CA THR A 381 8.22 -17.76 -26.83
C THR A 381 7.85 -16.29 -26.84
N GLU A 382 8.66 -15.44 -27.49
CA GLU A 382 8.31 -14.04 -27.71
C GLU A 382 6.93 -13.89 -28.40
N GLY A 383 6.70 -14.69 -29.45
CA GLY A 383 5.41 -14.69 -30.16
C GLY A 383 4.23 -15.03 -29.25
N MET A 384 4.43 -15.95 -28.29
CA MET A 384 3.40 -16.32 -27.31
C MET A 384 3.09 -15.17 -26.35
N LEU A 385 4.12 -14.50 -25.79
CA LEU A 385 3.95 -13.33 -24.91
C LEU A 385 3.23 -12.19 -25.65
N ARG A 386 3.68 -11.87 -26.87
CA ARG A 386 3.05 -10.79 -27.69
C ARG A 386 1.63 -11.15 -28.13
N SER A 387 1.35 -12.43 -28.41
CA SER A 387 0.01 -12.89 -28.75
C SER A 387 -0.93 -12.80 -27.55
N ALA A 388 -0.52 -13.24 -26.36
CA ALA A 388 -1.30 -13.11 -25.13
C ALA A 388 -1.60 -11.63 -24.85
N TYR A 389 -0.58 -10.75 -24.92
CA TYR A 389 -0.75 -9.31 -24.74
C TYR A 389 -1.79 -8.72 -25.72
N ARG A 390 -1.69 -9.01 -27.01
CA ARG A 390 -2.57 -8.45 -28.05
C ARG A 390 -3.99 -8.98 -27.98
N ASP A 391 -4.16 -10.27 -27.67
CA ASP A 391 -5.46 -10.93 -27.77
C ASP A 391 -6.28 -10.76 -26.48
N ASP A 392 -5.61 -10.84 -25.28
CA ASP A 392 -6.26 -10.91 -23.98
C ASP A 392 -6.22 -9.58 -23.23
N PHE A 393 -5.32 -8.63 -23.60
CA PHE A 393 -5.12 -7.36 -22.88
C PHE A 393 -5.38 -6.12 -23.71
N ARG A 394 -6.37 -6.15 -24.60
CA ARG A 394 -6.67 -5.03 -25.54
C ARG A 394 -6.89 -3.67 -24.87
N LEU A 395 -7.57 -3.64 -23.72
CA LEU A 395 -7.77 -2.39 -22.96
C LEU A 395 -6.47 -1.90 -22.36
N VAL A 396 -5.69 -2.80 -21.79
CA VAL A 396 -4.39 -2.49 -21.18
C VAL A 396 -3.36 -2.10 -22.23
N SER A 397 -3.38 -2.74 -23.42
CA SER A 397 -2.42 -2.43 -24.49
C SER A 397 -2.56 -0.97 -24.96
N HIS A 398 -3.76 -0.45 -25.06
CA HIS A 398 -3.96 0.98 -25.38
C HIS A 398 -3.33 1.90 -24.34
N ILE A 399 -3.48 1.58 -23.07
CA ILE A 399 -2.88 2.34 -21.96
C ILE A 399 -1.35 2.29 -22.04
N ILE A 400 -0.78 1.11 -22.22
CA ILE A 400 0.67 0.93 -22.33
C ILE A 400 1.26 1.68 -23.52
N GLU A 401 0.59 1.64 -24.67
CA GLU A 401 1.05 2.40 -25.84
C GLU A 401 1.04 3.92 -25.59
N ILE A 402 0.02 4.46 -24.93
CA ILE A 402 0.02 5.87 -24.53
C ILE A 402 1.15 6.17 -23.55
N LEU A 403 1.41 5.30 -22.56
CA LEU A 403 2.53 5.45 -21.63
C LEU A 403 3.89 5.48 -22.33
N LYS A 404 4.07 4.63 -23.35
CA LYS A 404 5.28 4.58 -24.16
C LYS A 404 5.54 5.87 -24.96
N THR A 405 4.47 6.56 -25.37
CA THR A 405 4.63 7.82 -26.13
C THR A 405 5.23 8.93 -25.28
N GLY A 406 5.00 8.90 -23.95
CA GLY A 406 5.39 9.97 -23.04
C GLY A 406 4.71 11.32 -23.34
N ASP A 407 3.71 11.36 -24.22
CA ASP A 407 3.03 12.60 -24.62
C ASP A 407 2.13 13.10 -23.47
N PRO A 408 2.41 14.27 -22.89
CA PRO A 408 1.62 14.82 -21.79
C PRO A 408 0.13 15.05 -22.14
N ALA A 409 -0.20 15.29 -23.42
CA ALA A 409 -1.55 15.50 -23.85
C ALA A 409 -2.34 14.18 -23.86
N LEU A 410 -1.74 13.10 -24.34
CA LEU A 410 -2.32 11.76 -24.33
C LEU A 410 -2.38 11.19 -22.91
N LEU A 411 -1.36 11.41 -22.11
CA LEU A 411 -1.33 10.98 -20.70
C LEU A 411 -2.49 11.58 -19.88
N LYS A 412 -2.87 12.83 -20.15
CA LYS A 412 -4.04 13.47 -19.52
C LYS A 412 -5.38 12.83 -19.89
N THR A 413 -5.46 12.09 -20.98
CA THR A 413 -6.70 11.38 -21.37
C THR A 413 -6.92 10.08 -20.59
N LEU A 414 -5.89 9.54 -19.98
CA LEU A 414 -5.94 8.33 -19.17
C LEU A 414 -6.38 8.69 -17.75
N LYS A 415 -7.66 8.68 -17.45
CA LYS A 415 -8.21 9.08 -16.13
C LYS A 415 -7.61 8.34 -14.92
N ASP A 416 -7.03 7.16 -15.13
CA ASP A 416 -6.46 6.30 -14.07
C ASP A 416 -4.93 6.16 -14.18
N VAL A 417 -4.28 6.86 -15.11
CA VAL A 417 -2.86 6.68 -15.43
C VAL A 417 -2.13 8.02 -15.51
N HIS A 418 -2.28 8.89 -14.52
CA HIS A 418 -1.45 10.08 -14.46
C HIS A 418 -0.06 9.76 -13.93
N MET A 419 0.93 9.89 -14.81
CA MET A 419 2.33 9.90 -14.42
C MET A 419 2.67 11.27 -13.84
N SER A 420 3.40 11.29 -12.74
CA SER A 420 4.01 12.50 -12.20
C SER A 420 4.87 13.15 -13.29
N SER A 421 4.84 14.46 -13.38
CA SER A 421 5.70 15.27 -14.27
C SER A 421 7.20 15.10 -14.01
N ALA A 422 7.59 14.27 -13.06
CA ALA A 422 8.95 13.94 -12.65
C ALA A 422 9.54 12.70 -13.35
N LEU A 423 8.79 12.00 -14.22
CA LEU A 423 9.39 10.94 -15.04
C LEU A 423 10.29 11.59 -16.08
N PRO A 424 11.59 11.22 -16.13
CA PRO A 424 12.45 11.68 -17.21
C PRO A 424 11.87 11.17 -18.52
N VAL A 425 11.41 12.08 -19.36
CA VAL A 425 11.09 11.79 -20.75
C VAL A 425 12.35 11.19 -21.36
N GLN A 426 12.34 9.90 -21.67
CA GLN A 426 13.39 9.31 -22.49
C GLN A 426 13.31 10.02 -23.84
N GLN A 427 14.16 11.03 -24.04
CA GLN A 427 14.31 11.66 -25.35
C GLN A 427 14.70 10.55 -26.33
N PRO A 428 13.95 10.36 -27.43
CA PRO A 428 14.39 9.45 -28.47
C PRO A 428 15.79 9.90 -28.87
N THR A 429 16.75 8.98 -28.82
CA THR A 429 18.11 9.19 -29.32
C THR A 429 17.98 9.51 -30.79
N VAL A 430 17.98 10.82 -31.12
CA VAL A 430 18.12 11.29 -32.50
C VAL A 430 19.50 10.88 -32.93
N ARG A 431 19.59 9.76 -33.66
CA ARG A 431 20.79 9.43 -34.42
C ARG A 431 21.05 10.63 -35.32
N SER A 432 22.08 11.38 -34.99
CA SER A 432 22.53 12.50 -35.81
C SER A 432 22.97 11.95 -37.16
N LYS A 433 22.13 12.13 -38.19
CA LYS A 433 22.55 12.12 -39.60
C LYS A 433 23.38 13.38 -39.83
N LYS A 434 24.61 13.41 -39.34
CA LYS A 434 25.64 14.38 -39.68
C LYS A 434 26.92 13.62 -39.88
N LYS A 435 27.00 12.84 -40.99
CA LYS A 435 28.28 12.36 -41.53
C LYS A 435 28.29 12.11 -43.06
N ASP A 436 27.20 12.41 -43.78
CA ASP A 436 27.15 12.14 -45.22
C ASP A 436 27.05 13.42 -46.08
N ALA A 437 27.45 14.59 -45.53
CA ALA A 437 27.44 15.83 -46.29
C ALA A 437 28.82 16.45 -46.45
N GLN A 438 29.93 15.71 -46.21
CA GLN A 438 31.28 16.24 -46.34
C GLN A 438 32.18 15.46 -47.29
N GLU A 439 31.65 14.45 -48.01
CA GLU A 439 32.38 13.73 -49.08
C GLU A 439 31.86 13.98 -50.50
N ALA A 440 31.01 14.98 -50.71
CA ALA A 440 30.52 15.36 -52.05
C ALA A 440 31.02 16.78 -52.49
N ALA A 441 32.08 17.26 -51.90
CA ALA A 441 32.72 18.53 -52.32
C ALA A 441 34.24 18.44 -52.15
N THR A 442 34.88 17.56 -52.95
CA THR A 442 36.26 17.66 -53.42
C THR A 442 36.37 16.94 -54.76
#